data_c401da7b858dcadbf529cbd08b9f86aa
#
_entry.id   c401da7b858dcadbf529cbd08b9f86aa
#
_cell.length_a   1.000
_cell.length_b   1.000
_cell.length_c   1.000
_cell.angle_alpha   90.00
_cell.angle_beta   90.00
_cell.angle_gamma   90.00
#
_symmetry.space_group_name_H-M   'P 1'
#
loop_
_entity.id
_entity.type
_entity.pdbx_description
1 polymer ?
#
loop_
_entity_poly.entity_id
_entity_poly.type
_entity_poly.pdbx_seq_one_letter_code
_entity_poly.pdbx_strand_id
1 'polypeptide(L)'
;DYEITKNKLKPKNCYLLNGVGLDLNQYKKLSKEEIVNKKKELGLKENDFVVLMIAELNENKNQIQLIKAMEVLKDKYPEIKAICVGEGEKLLELQGEVKNRGLKDKVTFLGFRNDINELINICNIGVLLSYREGLPRNLMELMACGKKVIATNIRGCRDIVVDESVGEIVEVGDYEATAKAIENQYLYGDNEFTVSKEIEKYDVRTINEGLRLIYKELEEGGYYHKEGYAYSANE
;
A
#
# COMPACT_ATOMS: atom_id res chain seq x y z
N ASP A 1 -18.18 9.16 4.71
CA ASP A 1 -18.44 8.72 5.43
C ASP A 1 -19.61 8.25 6.24
N TYR A 2 -19.37 7.19 6.99
CA TYR A 2 -20.37 6.52 7.83
C TYR A 2 -21.10 7.49 8.76
N GLU A 3 -20.40 8.36 9.48
CA GLU A 3 -21.00 9.33 10.39
C GLU A 3 -21.90 10.33 9.68
N ILE A 4 -21.54 10.77 8.48
CA ILE A 4 -22.37 11.67 7.67
C ILE A 4 -23.61 10.94 7.17
N THR A 5 -23.45 9.70 6.69
CA THR A 5 -24.57 8.88 6.24
C THR A 5 -25.52 8.56 7.39
N LYS A 6 -25.00 8.09 8.51
CA LYS A 6 -25.77 7.77 9.73
C LYS A 6 -26.59 8.96 10.22
N ASN A 7 -25.99 10.14 10.28
CA ASN A 7 -26.63 11.33 10.85
C ASN A 7 -27.58 12.06 9.88
N LYS A 8 -27.31 12.02 8.56
CA LYS A 8 -28.10 12.73 7.54
C LYS A 8 -29.15 11.86 6.87
N LEU A 9 -28.80 10.62 6.51
CA LEU A 9 -29.69 9.76 5.74
C LEU A 9 -30.56 8.86 6.61
N LYS A 10 -30.19 8.63 7.87
CA LYS A 10 -30.90 7.75 8.82
C LYS A 10 -31.33 6.42 8.18
N PRO A 11 -30.38 5.65 7.61
CA PRO A 11 -30.70 4.38 6.97
C PRO A 11 -31.28 3.42 8.00
N LYS A 12 -32.20 2.54 7.59
CA LYS A 12 -32.70 1.45 8.45
C LYS A 12 -31.58 0.48 8.83
N ASN A 13 -30.77 0.12 7.84
CA ASN A 13 -29.62 -0.77 7.98
C ASN A 13 -28.39 -0.11 7.37
N CYS A 14 -27.22 -0.40 7.94
CA CYS A 14 -25.94 0.05 7.42
C CYS A 14 -24.96 -1.11 7.49
N TYR A 15 -24.38 -1.47 6.35
CA TYR A 15 -23.44 -2.57 6.23
C TYR A 15 -22.07 -2.02 5.89
N LEU A 16 -21.03 -2.52 6.56
CA LEU A 16 -19.64 -2.20 6.26
C LEU A 16 -19.02 -3.35 5.47
N LEU A 17 -18.47 -3.02 4.31
CA LEU A 17 -17.67 -3.93 3.50
C LEU A 17 -16.25 -3.42 3.40
N ASN A 18 -15.28 -4.33 3.43
CA ASN A 18 -13.86 -4.02 3.32
C ASN A 18 -13.44 -3.79 1.84
N GLY A 19 -14.12 -2.88 1.16
CA GLY A 19 -13.88 -2.53 -0.23
C GLY A 19 -14.43 -3.54 -1.24
N VAL A 20 -13.84 -3.59 -2.43
CA VAL A 20 -14.25 -4.49 -3.53
C VAL A 20 -13.55 -5.85 -3.49
N GLY A 21 -12.60 -6.01 -2.59
CA GLY A 21 -11.80 -7.22 -2.43
C GLY A 21 -10.60 -7.32 -3.38
N LEU A 22 -9.70 -8.22 -3.02
CA LEU A 22 -8.48 -8.56 -3.72
C LEU A 22 -8.45 -10.08 -3.93
N ASP A 23 -8.13 -10.57 -5.13
CA ASP A 23 -7.88 -11.99 -5.33
C ASP A 23 -6.50 -12.36 -4.80
N LEU A 24 -6.45 -12.83 -3.56
CA LEU A 24 -5.19 -13.16 -2.88
C LEU A 24 -4.39 -14.27 -3.59
N ASN A 25 -5.02 -15.09 -4.45
CA ASN A 25 -4.32 -16.13 -5.21
C ASN A 25 -3.38 -15.55 -6.28
N GLN A 26 -3.57 -14.30 -6.68
CA GLN A 26 -2.70 -13.62 -7.64
C GLN A 26 -1.38 -13.14 -7.03
N TYR A 27 -1.31 -13.03 -5.69
CA TYR A 27 -0.15 -12.52 -4.96
C TYR A 27 0.62 -13.68 -4.35
N LYS A 28 1.54 -14.24 -5.13
CA LYS A 28 2.35 -15.40 -4.73
C LYS A 28 3.77 -14.99 -4.41
N LYS A 29 4.34 -15.63 -3.39
CA LYS A 29 5.78 -15.49 -3.08
C LYS A 29 6.58 -16.14 -4.21
N LEU A 30 7.52 -15.40 -4.77
CA LEU A 30 8.47 -15.90 -5.77
C LEU A 30 9.63 -16.64 -5.10
N SER A 31 10.26 -17.54 -5.85
CA SER A 31 11.50 -18.16 -5.45
C SER A 31 12.66 -17.15 -5.41
N LYS A 32 13.72 -17.48 -4.69
CA LYS A 32 14.93 -16.62 -4.64
C LYS A 32 15.53 -16.38 -6.02
N GLU A 33 15.52 -17.41 -6.88
CA GLU A 33 16.05 -17.31 -8.24
C GLU A 33 15.23 -16.32 -9.10
N GLU A 34 13.89 -16.39 -9.05
CA GLU A 34 13.01 -15.46 -9.75
C GLU A 34 13.22 -14.02 -9.27
N ILE A 35 13.38 -13.80 -7.96
CA ILE A 35 13.67 -12.48 -7.38
C ILE A 35 15.00 -11.93 -7.90
N VAL A 36 16.06 -12.74 -7.89
CA VAL A 36 17.40 -12.33 -8.39
C VAL A 36 17.33 -11.99 -9.87
N ASN A 37 16.68 -12.83 -10.68
CA ASN A 37 16.51 -12.60 -12.12
C ASN A 37 15.73 -11.32 -12.39
N LYS A 38 14.67 -11.06 -11.64
CA LYS A 38 13.86 -9.85 -11.79
C LYS A 38 14.63 -8.60 -11.37
N LYS A 39 15.38 -8.63 -10.28
CA LYS A 39 16.26 -7.52 -9.89
C LYS A 39 17.28 -7.22 -11.00
N LYS A 40 17.90 -8.26 -11.57
CA LYS A 40 18.87 -8.11 -12.68
C LYS A 40 18.22 -7.50 -13.95
N GLU A 41 17.01 -7.93 -14.31
CA GLU A 41 16.24 -7.37 -15.42
C GLU A 41 16.07 -5.84 -15.27
N LEU A 42 15.86 -5.38 -14.05
CA LEU A 42 15.67 -3.97 -13.73
C LEU A 42 16.98 -3.20 -13.44
N GLY A 43 18.13 -3.82 -13.64
CA GLY A 43 19.43 -3.20 -13.39
C GLY A 43 19.77 -3.00 -11.90
N LEU A 44 19.06 -3.70 -11.02
CA LEU A 44 19.32 -3.69 -9.58
C LEU A 44 20.39 -4.74 -9.21
N LYS A 45 21.12 -4.47 -8.13
CA LYS A 45 22.00 -5.46 -7.51
C LYS A 45 21.18 -6.37 -6.60
N GLU A 46 21.68 -7.56 -6.33
CA GLU A 46 21.01 -8.53 -5.47
C GLU A 46 20.78 -7.98 -4.06
N ASN A 47 21.76 -7.26 -3.52
CA ASN A 47 21.73 -6.65 -2.19
C ASN A 47 21.11 -5.24 -2.15
N ASP A 48 20.63 -4.69 -3.26
CA ASP A 48 19.90 -3.41 -3.23
C ASP A 48 18.63 -3.55 -2.38
N PHE A 49 18.44 -2.59 -1.49
CA PHE A 49 17.22 -2.43 -0.70
C PHE A 49 16.21 -1.61 -1.50
N VAL A 50 15.14 -2.25 -1.91
CA VAL A 50 14.16 -1.68 -2.84
C VAL A 50 12.95 -1.15 -2.10
N VAL A 51 12.72 0.17 -2.22
CA VAL A 51 11.51 0.88 -1.79
C VAL A 51 10.58 1.01 -3.00
N LEU A 52 9.39 0.42 -2.92
CA LEU A 52 8.44 0.37 -4.04
C LEU A 52 7.23 1.28 -3.81
N MET A 53 6.93 2.14 -4.76
CA MET A 53 5.71 2.95 -4.79
C MET A 53 4.91 2.63 -6.05
N ILE A 54 3.74 2.01 -5.89
CA ILE A 54 2.82 1.69 -6.99
C ILE A 54 1.67 2.70 -6.93
N ALA A 55 1.67 3.68 -7.81
CA ALA A 55 0.64 4.72 -7.83
C ALA A 55 0.67 5.50 -9.15
N GLU A 56 -0.46 6.06 -9.54
CA GLU A 56 -0.52 7.08 -10.57
C GLU A 56 0.40 8.26 -10.22
N LEU A 57 1.08 8.84 -11.20
CA LEU A 57 1.99 9.97 -11.00
C LEU A 57 1.23 11.29 -11.06
N ASN A 58 0.59 11.65 -9.95
CA ASN A 58 -0.22 12.86 -9.80
C ASN A 58 0.00 13.55 -8.45
N GLU A 59 -0.57 14.73 -8.28
CA GLU A 59 -0.43 15.54 -7.05
C GLU A 59 -0.85 14.76 -5.81
N ASN A 60 -1.99 14.02 -5.89
CA ASN A 60 -2.54 13.31 -4.73
C ASN A 60 -1.62 12.21 -4.20
N LYS A 61 -0.84 11.57 -5.06
CA LYS A 61 0.02 10.44 -4.67
C LYS A 61 1.37 10.86 -4.09
N ASN A 62 1.75 12.14 -4.27
CA ASN A 62 2.84 12.79 -3.54
C ASN A 62 4.21 12.07 -3.62
N GLN A 63 4.60 11.62 -4.82
CA GLN A 63 5.90 11.00 -5.05
C GLN A 63 7.07 11.92 -4.64
N ILE A 64 6.83 13.23 -4.61
CA ILE A 64 7.85 14.21 -4.20
C ILE A 64 8.32 13.98 -2.75
N GLN A 65 7.45 13.49 -1.85
CA GLN A 65 7.84 13.14 -0.48
C GLN A 65 8.84 11.99 -0.46
N LEU A 66 8.63 10.95 -1.29
CA LEU A 66 9.59 9.85 -1.46
C LEU A 66 10.92 10.35 -2.03
N ILE A 67 10.88 11.18 -3.08
CA ILE A 67 12.09 11.72 -3.72
C ILE A 67 12.93 12.52 -2.71
N LYS A 68 12.30 13.37 -1.88
CA LYS A 68 12.98 14.10 -0.81
C LYS A 68 13.55 13.18 0.27
N ALA A 69 12.81 12.13 0.66
CA ALA A 69 13.31 11.13 1.60
C ALA A 69 14.53 10.38 1.04
N MET A 70 14.53 10.04 -0.25
CA MET A 70 15.67 9.43 -0.92
C MET A 70 16.88 10.35 -1.00
N GLU A 71 16.68 11.67 -1.10
CA GLU A 71 17.77 12.64 -1.05
C GLU A 71 18.48 12.62 0.31
N VAL A 72 17.73 12.53 1.41
CA VAL A 72 18.29 12.40 2.77
C VAL A 72 19.13 11.13 2.92
N LEU A 73 18.73 10.03 2.26
CA LEU A 73 19.36 8.72 2.43
C LEU A 73 20.53 8.44 1.48
N LYS A 74 20.63 9.17 0.35
CA LYS A 74 21.46 8.78 -0.81
C LYS A 74 22.94 8.57 -0.51
N ASP A 75 23.54 9.40 0.35
CA ASP A 75 24.97 9.37 0.63
C ASP A 75 25.31 8.38 1.75
N LYS A 76 24.40 8.18 2.70
CA LYS A 76 24.58 7.29 3.84
C LYS A 76 24.31 5.82 3.49
N TYR A 77 23.32 5.58 2.60
CA TYR A 77 22.87 4.24 2.24
C TYR A 77 22.81 4.08 0.71
N PRO A 78 23.96 3.84 0.07
CA PRO A 78 24.03 3.73 -1.38
C PRO A 78 23.24 2.56 -1.97
N GLU A 79 22.90 1.54 -1.17
CA GLU A 79 22.13 0.38 -1.56
C GLU A 79 20.62 0.63 -1.62
N ILE A 80 20.12 1.68 -0.95
CA ILE A 80 18.69 1.99 -0.98
C ILE A 80 18.31 2.56 -2.35
N LYS A 81 17.35 1.92 -3.01
CA LYS A 81 16.79 2.30 -4.31
C LYS A 81 15.28 2.45 -4.22
N ALA A 82 14.74 3.45 -4.89
CA ALA A 82 13.30 3.63 -5.01
C ALA A 82 12.84 3.31 -6.44
N ILE A 83 11.73 2.60 -6.54
CA ILE A 83 11.05 2.30 -7.80
C ILE A 83 9.63 2.88 -7.72
N CYS A 84 9.29 3.76 -8.66
CA CYS A 84 7.95 4.27 -8.86
C CYS A 84 7.31 3.59 -10.06
N VAL A 85 6.15 2.96 -9.86
CA VAL A 85 5.38 2.25 -10.88
C VAL A 85 4.06 2.95 -11.09
N GLY A 86 3.78 3.30 -12.34
CA GLY A 86 2.59 4.00 -12.77
C GLY A 86 2.92 5.11 -13.77
N GLU A 87 1.87 5.66 -14.34
CA GLU A 87 1.92 6.79 -15.28
C GLU A 87 1.15 7.97 -14.70
N GLY A 88 1.31 9.14 -15.27
CA GLY A 88 0.55 10.32 -14.89
C GLY A 88 1.22 11.62 -15.31
N GLU A 89 0.49 12.69 -15.16
CA GLU A 89 0.84 14.04 -15.61
C GLU A 89 2.10 14.61 -14.95
N LYS A 90 2.46 14.11 -13.76
CA LYS A 90 3.63 14.59 -13.00
C LYS A 90 4.95 13.92 -13.40
N LEU A 91 4.97 12.97 -14.33
CA LEU A 91 6.19 12.22 -14.68
C LEU A 91 7.38 13.12 -15.00
N LEU A 92 7.20 14.10 -15.89
CA LEU A 92 8.30 14.99 -16.30
C LEU A 92 8.81 15.87 -15.16
N GLU A 93 7.89 16.39 -14.35
CA GLU A 93 8.22 17.19 -13.17
C GLU A 93 9.03 16.37 -12.17
N LEU A 94 8.56 15.15 -11.83
CA LEU A 94 9.23 14.24 -10.90
C LEU A 94 10.61 13.78 -11.40
N GLN A 95 10.76 13.52 -12.69
CA GLN A 95 12.05 13.23 -13.31
C GLN A 95 13.01 14.44 -13.22
N GLY A 96 12.49 15.65 -13.37
CA GLY A 96 13.23 16.89 -13.14
C GLY A 96 13.73 16.99 -11.70
N GLU A 97 12.89 16.73 -10.71
CA GLU A 97 13.25 16.70 -9.29
C GLU A 97 14.34 15.67 -9.00
N VAL A 98 14.20 14.44 -9.51
CA VAL A 98 15.21 13.39 -9.38
C VAL A 98 16.56 13.83 -9.96
N LYS A 99 16.55 14.46 -11.13
CA LYS A 99 17.77 15.00 -11.76
C LYS A 99 18.41 16.11 -10.92
N ASN A 100 17.61 17.09 -10.51
CA ASN A 100 18.09 18.27 -9.77
C ASN A 100 18.69 17.90 -8.41
N ARG A 101 18.19 16.83 -7.77
CA ARG A 101 18.66 16.31 -6.48
C ARG A 101 19.81 15.29 -6.61
N GLY A 102 20.24 14.98 -7.84
CA GLY A 102 21.31 14.00 -8.08
C GLY A 102 20.90 12.56 -7.71
N LEU A 103 19.63 12.18 -7.98
CA LEU A 103 19.05 10.89 -7.59
C LEU A 103 18.84 9.93 -8.77
N LYS A 104 19.45 10.18 -9.93
CA LYS A 104 19.24 9.36 -11.14
C LYS A 104 19.53 7.87 -10.94
N ASP A 105 20.54 7.56 -10.11
CA ASP A 105 20.92 6.18 -9.80
C ASP A 105 20.19 5.61 -8.57
N LYS A 106 19.24 6.37 -8.01
CA LYS A 106 18.52 6.04 -6.78
C LYS A 106 17.01 5.88 -6.98
N VAL A 107 16.43 6.64 -7.90
CA VAL A 107 14.99 6.66 -8.14
C VAL A 107 14.71 6.36 -9.60
N THR A 108 13.94 5.29 -9.85
CA THR A 108 13.58 4.82 -11.19
C THR A 108 12.06 4.89 -11.37
N PHE A 109 11.62 5.40 -12.51
CA PHE A 109 10.21 5.37 -12.94
C PHE A 109 10.06 4.29 -14.02
N LEU A 110 9.24 3.27 -13.76
CA LEU A 110 9.04 2.14 -14.68
C LEU A 110 7.84 2.32 -15.63
N GLY A 111 7.06 3.41 -15.47
CA GLY A 111 5.80 3.56 -16.21
C GLY A 111 4.75 2.54 -15.76
N PHE A 112 3.77 2.29 -16.62
CA PHE A 112 2.75 1.26 -16.38
C PHE A 112 3.34 -0.14 -16.48
N ARG A 113 2.99 -1.01 -15.52
CA ARG A 113 3.48 -2.39 -15.44
C ARG A 113 2.32 -3.35 -15.17
N ASN A 114 2.39 -4.55 -15.76
CA ASN A 114 1.45 -5.64 -15.51
C ASN A 114 2.00 -6.71 -14.55
N ASP A 115 3.32 -6.71 -14.33
CA ASP A 115 4.04 -7.65 -13.47
C ASP A 115 4.14 -7.17 -12.00
N ILE A 116 3.02 -6.67 -11.48
CA ILE A 116 2.96 -6.05 -10.14
C ILE A 116 3.37 -7.03 -9.04
N ASN A 117 2.92 -8.30 -9.12
CA ASN A 117 3.31 -9.31 -8.15
C ASN A 117 4.83 -9.52 -8.10
N GLU A 118 5.50 -9.53 -9.23
CA GLU A 118 6.95 -9.68 -9.33
C GLU A 118 7.67 -8.46 -8.74
N LEU A 119 7.19 -7.24 -9.06
CA LEU A 119 7.74 -6.00 -8.51
C LEU A 119 7.56 -5.92 -6.99
N ILE A 120 6.43 -6.36 -6.46
CA ILE A 120 6.23 -6.46 -5.00
C ILE A 120 7.19 -7.48 -4.40
N ASN A 121 7.41 -8.62 -5.04
CA ASN A 121 8.31 -9.64 -4.49
C ASN A 121 9.76 -9.18 -4.40
N ILE A 122 10.25 -8.38 -5.34
CA ILE A 122 11.62 -7.84 -5.30
C ILE A 122 11.81 -6.68 -4.34
N CYS A 123 10.75 -6.01 -3.92
CA CYS A 123 10.89 -4.92 -2.97
C CYS A 123 11.10 -5.42 -1.53
N ASN A 124 11.75 -4.59 -0.73
CA ASN A 124 11.92 -4.82 0.69
C ASN A 124 10.76 -4.19 1.45
N ILE A 125 10.30 -3.02 1.00
CA ILE A 125 9.21 -2.26 1.62
C ILE A 125 8.38 -1.55 0.57
N GLY A 126 7.06 -1.45 0.79
CA GLY A 126 6.18 -0.60 0.00
C GLY A 126 5.96 0.76 0.64
N VAL A 127 5.69 1.79 -0.17
CA VAL A 127 5.33 3.12 0.33
C VAL A 127 4.09 3.67 -0.37
N LEU A 128 3.23 4.36 0.38
CA LEU A 128 2.12 5.14 -0.15
C LEU A 128 1.98 6.46 0.61
N LEU A 129 2.33 7.57 -0.04
CA LEU A 129 2.50 8.88 0.61
C LEU A 129 1.41 9.88 0.22
N SER A 130 0.23 9.36 -0.14
CA SER A 130 -0.90 10.12 -0.67
C SER A 130 -1.44 11.15 0.33
N TYR A 131 -2.00 12.23 -0.22
CA TYR A 131 -2.80 13.20 0.55
C TYR A 131 -4.18 12.65 0.93
N ARG A 132 -4.75 11.78 0.08
CA ARG A 132 -6.10 11.24 0.28
C ARG A 132 -6.25 9.87 -0.36
N GLU A 133 -6.81 8.91 0.39
CA GLU A 133 -7.20 7.58 -0.07
C GLU A 133 -8.55 7.18 0.53
N GLY A 134 -9.28 6.35 -0.22
CA GLY A 134 -10.44 5.63 0.32
C GLY A 134 -9.99 4.37 1.05
N LEU A 135 -9.73 3.32 0.29
CA LEU A 135 -9.12 2.07 0.75
C LEU A 135 -8.03 1.68 -0.27
N PRO A 136 -6.75 1.96 0.01
CA PRO A 136 -5.69 1.85 -0.98
C PRO A 136 -5.35 0.39 -1.30
N ARG A 137 -5.71 -0.03 -2.52
CA ARG A 137 -5.51 -1.40 -3.00
C ARG A 137 -4.04 -1.82 -3.02
N ASN A 138 -3.14 -0.92 -3.40
CA ASN A 138 -1.70 -1.19 -3.46
C ASN A 138 -1.09 -1.57 -2.10
N LEU A 139 -1.57 -1.00 -0.99
CA LEU A 139 -1.14 -1.43 0.35
C LEU A 139 -1.59 -2.87 0.65
N MET A 140 -2.83 -3.22 0.29
CA MET A 140 -3.32 -4.59 0.44
C MET A 140 -2.53 -5.58 -0.42
N GLU A 141 -2.16 -5.21 -1.65
CA GLU A 141 -1.33 -6.01 -2.56
C GLU A 141 0.07 -6.27 -1.97
N LEU A 142 0.70 -5.25 -1.41
CA LEU A 142 1.98 -5.36 -0.71
C LEU A 142 1.88 -6.31 0.50
N MET A 143 0.84 -6.14 1.31
CA MET A 143 0.60 -7.00 2.47
C MET A 143 0.31 -8.45 2.07
N ALA A 144 -0.41 -8.67 0.97
CA ALA A 144 -0.68 -10.01 0.46
C ALA A 144 0.61 -10.77 0.07
N CYS A 145 1.65 -10.04 -0.32
CA CYS A 145 2.99 -10.59 -0.56
C CYS A 145 3.89 -10.57 0.70
N GLY A 146 3.36 -10.28 1.87
CA GLY A 146 4.09 -10.24 3.13
C GLY A 146 5.07 -9.06 3.25
N LYS A 147 4.78 -7.93 2.60
CA LYS A 147 5.64 -6.74 2.67
C LYS A 147 5.11 -5.75 3.70
N LYS A 148 6.02 -5.21 4.52
CA LYS A 148 5.73 -4.06 5.35
C LYS A 148 5.58 -2.81 4.48
N VAL A 149 4.83 -1.84 5.02
CA VAL A 149 4.54 -0.61 4.29
C VAL A 149 4.81 0.64 5.14
N ILE A 150 5.17 1.73 4.48
CA ILE A 150 5.16 3.07 5.07
C ILE A 150 4.05 3.85 4.38
N ALA A 151 3.12 4.39 5.15
CA ALA A 151 1.98 5.11 4.60
C ALA A 151 1.71 6.41 5.35
N THR A 152 1.06 7.35 4.67
CA THR A 152 0.70 8.63 5.30
C THR A 152 -0.44 8.51 6.31
N ASN A 153 -0.43 9.39 7.31
CA ASN A 153 -1.44 9.50 8.37
C ASN A 153 -2.78 10.02 7.85
N ILE A 154 -3.40 9.24 6.96
CA ILE A 154 -4.73 9.51 6.42
C ILE A 154 -5.66 8.33 6.69
N ARG A 155 -6.98 8.57 6.68
CA ARG A 155 -7.96 7.56 7.08
C ARG A 155 -7.77 6.22 6.37
N GLY A 156 -7.78 6.20 5.03
CA GLY A 156 -7.69 4.94 4.27
C GLY A 156 -6.39 4.15 4.53
N CYS A 157 -5.29 4.84 4.84
CA CYS A 157 -4.03 4.17 5.19
C CYS A 157 -4.09 3.59 6.62
N ARG A 158 -4.62 4.34 7.59
CA ARG A 158 -4.78 3.85 8.98
C ARG A 158 -5.73 2.66 9.09
N ASP A 159 -6.73 2.56 8.22
CA ASP A 159 -7.66 1.43 8.19
C ASP A 159 -6.95 0.11 7.78
N ILE A 160 -5.80 0.20 7.11
CA ILE A 160 -4.98 -0.93 6.66
C ILE A 160 -3.75 -1.13 7.55
N VAL A 161 -3.00 -0.05 7.82
CA VAL A 161 -1.78 -0.09 8.65
C VAL A 161 -2.20 0.11 10.10
N VAL A 162 -2.59 -1.00 10.74
CA VAL A 162 -3.20 -1.01 12.08
C VAL A 162 -2.17 -1.02 13.20
N ASP A 163 -0.96 -1.51 12.93
CA ASP A 163 0.14 -1.57 13.90
C ASP A 163 1.51 -1.72 13.21
N GLU A 164 2.58 -1.73 14.00
CA GLU A 164 3.97 -1.83 13.54
C GLU A 164 4.32 -3.17 12.87
N SER A 165 3.51 -4.23 13.07
CA SER A 165 3.71 -5.50 12.39
C SER A 165 3.40 -5.40 10.90
N VAL A 166 2.45 -4.52 10.55
CA VAL A 166 2.04 -4.24 9.17
C VAL A 166 2.91 -3.16 8.54
N GLY A 167 3.23 -2.12 9.29
CA GLY A 167 4.00 -1.00 8.74
C GLY A 167 4.08 0.21 9.66
N GLU A 168 4.49 1.32 9.11
CA GLU A 168 4.69 2.59 9.83
C GLU A 168 3.87 3.71 9.19
N ILE A 169 3.28 4.56 10.04
CA ILE A 169 2.52 5.75 9.61
C ILE A 169 3.38 7.00 9.80
N VAL A 170 3.45 7.81 8.74
CA VAL A 170 4.16 9.10 8.72
C VAL A 170 3.22 10.24 8.37
N GLU A 171 3.55 11.47 8.74
CA GLU A 171 2.72 12.62 8.36
C GLU A 171 2.85 12.94 6.86
N VAL A 172 1.79 13.47 6.29
CA VAL A 172 1.77 13.95 4.90
C VAL A 172 2.77 15.10 4.75
N GLY A 173 3.69 14.99 3.79
CA GLY A 173 4.73 15.98 3.52
C GLY A 173 5.98 15.85 4.40
N ASP A 174 5.95 15.01 5.44
CA ASP A 174 7.12 14.77 6.31
C ASP A 174 8.07 13.75 5.65
N TYR A 175 8.94 14.27 4.80
CA TYR A 175 9.95 13.46 4.11
C TYR A 175 11.09 13.02 5.04
N GLU A 176 11.36 13.74 6.14
CA GLU A 176 12.38 13.37 7.12
C GLU A 176 11.92 12.14 7.93
N ALA A 177 10.66 12.14 8.42
CA ALA A 177 10.07 10.97 9.04
C ALA A 177 10.00 9.80 8.06
N THR A 178 9.66 10.05 6.78
CA THR A 178 9.66 9.01 5.74
C THR A 178 11.06 8.41 5.53
N ALA A 179 12.10 9.25 5.47
CA ALA A 179 13.48 8.80 5.37
C ALA A 179 13.87 7.96 6.59
N LYS A 180 13.49 8.41 7.79
CA LYS A 180 13.76 7.69 9.05
C LYS A 180 13.06 6.33 9.09
N ALA A 181 11.80 6.25 8.66
CA ALA A 181 11.06 4.99 8.55
C ALA A 181 11.73 4.02 7.57
N ILE A 182 12.18 4.49 6.39
CA ILE A 182 12.93 3.69 5.42
C ILE A 182 14.27 3.22 6.04
N GLU A 183 15.00 4.10 6.70
CA GLU A 183 16.25 3.78 7.40
C GLU A 183 16.05 2.69 8.46
N ASN A 184 15.01 2.81 9.28
CA ASN A 184 14.67 1.82 10.31
C ASN A 184 14.40 0.45 9.68
N GLN A 185 13.65 0.39 8.59
CA GLN A 185 13.37 -0.86 7.88
C GLN A 185 14.64 -1.44 7.22
N TYR A 186 15.55 -0.60 6.72
CA TYR A 186 16.82 -1.04 6.17
C TYR A 186 17.75 -1.64 7.25
N LEU A 187 17.83 -1.01 8.43
CA LEU A 187 18.76 -1.39 9.50
C LEU A 187 18.23 -2.53 10.40
N TYR A 188 16.93 -2.54 10.66
CA TYR A 188 16.31 -3.38 11.70
C TYR A 188 15.10 -4.17 11.21
N GLY A 189 14.70 -3.95 9.96
CA GLY A 189 13.52 -4.60 9.41
C GLY A 189 13.75 -6.11 9.28
N ASP A 190 12.80 -6.88 9.81
CA ASP A 190 12.66 -8.27 9.42
C ASP A 190 11.93 -8.30 8.07
N ASN A 191 12.64 -8.71 7.03
CA ASN A 191 12.06 -8.78 5.68
C ASN A 191 11.15 -10.01 5.49
N GLU A 192 10.96 -10.83 6.53
CA GLU A 192 10.05 -11.96 6.52
C GLU A 192 8.74 -11.62 7.26
N PHE A 193 7.88 -10.88 6.58
CA PHE A 193 6.52 -10.72 7.08
C PHE A 193 5.75 -12.03 6.91
N THR A 194 5.16 -12.50 8.00
CA THR A 194 4.13 -13.54 7.93
C THR A 194 2.83 -12.89 7.52
N VAL A 195 2.25 -13.32 6.40
CA VAL A 195 0.94 -12.83 5.92
C VAL A 195 -0.05 -12.89 7.09
N SER A 196 -0.44 -11.75 7.60
CA SER A 196 -1.34 -11.65 8.74
C SER A 196 -2.73 -12.15 8.32
N LYS A 197 -3.46 -12.77 9.25
CA LYS A 197 -4.87 -13.12 9.03
C LYS A 197 -5.72 -11.90 8.69
N GLU A 198 -5.26 -10.71 9.04
CA GLU A 198 -5.89 -9.43 8.71
C GLU A 198 -6.09 -9.23 7.21
N ILE A 199 -5.23 -9.81 6.34
CA ILE A 199 -5.40 -9.68 4.89
C ILE A 199 -6.61 -10.47 4.38
N GLU A 200 -7.05 -11.54 5.07
CA GLU A 200 -8.17 -12.39 4.65
C GLU A 200 -9.50 -11.61 4.59
N LYS A 201 -9.65 -10.56 5.42
CA LYS A 201 -10.83 -9.69 5.38
C LYS A 201 -10.97 -8.90 4.06
N TYR A 202 -9.89 -8.79 3.30
CA TYR A 202 -9.84 -8.14 1.99
C TYR A 202 -9.90 -9.14 0.83
N ASP A 203 -9.98 -10.45 1.08
CA ASP A 203 -10.14 -11.44 0.02
C ASP A 203 -11.49 -11.24 -0.69
N VAL A 204 -11.48 -11.24 -2.02
CA VAL A 204 -12.67 -11.08 -2.83
C VAL A 204 -13.74 -12.13 -2.51
N ARG A 205 -13.35 -13.33 -2.09
CA ARG A 205 -14.27 -14.41 -1.69
C ARG A 205 -14.98 -14.05 -0.39
N THR A 206 -14.24 -13.55 0.60
CA THR A 206 -14.78 -13.05 1.89
C THR A 206 -15.76 -11.90 1.66
N ILE A 207 -15.40 -10.94 0.79
CA ILE A 207 -16.27 -9.81 0.45
C ILE A 207 -17.54 -10.29 -0.26
N ASN A 208 -17.42 -11.20 -1.24
CA ASN A 208 -18.58 -11.74 -1.97
C ASN A 208 -19.50 -12.56 -1.08
N GLU A 209 -18.97 -13.31 -0.13
CA GLU A 209 -19.79 -14.04 0.85
C GLU A 209 -20.57 -13.06 1.74
N GLY A 210 -19.91 -12.02 2.25
CA GLY A 210 -20.59 -10.94 2.98
C GLY A 210 -21.71 -10.28 2.17
N LEU A 211 -21.46 -9.97 0.92
CA LEU A 211 -22.48 -9.42 0.01
C LEU A 211 -23.68 -10.38 -0.18
N ARG A 212 -23.42 -11.65 -0.39
CA ARG A 212 -24.50 -12.67 -0.54
C ARG A 212 -25.37 -12.75 0.70
N LEU A 213 -24.78 -12.68 1.88
CA LEU A 213 -25.52 -12.69 3.14
C LEU A 213 -26.41 -11.44 3.28
N ILE A 214 -25.89 -10.26 2.91
CA ILE A 214 -26.65 -9.00 2.91
C ILE A 214 -27.83 -9.08 1.94
N TYR A 215 -27.61 -9.53 0.70
CA TYR A 215 -28.70 -9.67 -0.27
C TYR A 215 -29.76 -10.67 0.18
N LYS A 216 -29.35 -11.81 0.72
CA LYS A 216 -30.28 -12.80 1.27
C LYS A 216 -31.16 -12.23 2.40
N GLU A 217 -30.54 -11.48 3.31
CA GLU A 217 -31.26 -10.80 4.38
C GLU A 217 -32.29 -9.80 3.85
N LEU A 218 -31.93 -9.03 2.82
CA LEU A 218 -32.82 -8.08 2.18
C LEU A 218 -33.99 -8.76 1.46
N GLU A 219 -33.77 -9.90 0.80
CA GLU A 219 -34.79 -10.68 0.09
C GLU A 219 -35.78 -11.34 1.07
N GLU A 220 -35.31 -11.86 2.19
CA GLU A 220 -36.13 -12.52 3.21
C GLU A 220 -36.90 -11.54 4.09
N GLY A 221 -36.70 -10.22 3.93
CA GLY A 221 -37.36 -9.16 4.73
C GLY A 221 -37.01 -9.23 6.21
N GLY A 222 -35.95 -9.93 6.57
CA GLY A 222 -35.51 -10.21 7.91
C GLY A 222 -34.45 -9.23 8.43
N TYR A 223 -34.55 -8.92 9.70
CA TYR A 223 -33.55 -8.15 10.45
C TYR A 223 -32.65 -9.14 11.19
N TYR A 224 -31.49 -9.47 10.65
CA TYR A 224 -30.49 -10.23 11.39
C TYR A 224 -29.27 -9.37 11.75
N HIS A 225 -29.06 -9.18 13.03
CA HIS A 225 -27.76 -8.76 13.56
C HIS A 225 -26.84 -9.98 13.64
N LYS A 226 -25.88 -10.12 12.72
CA LYS A 226 -24.74 -11.00 12.93
C LYS A 226 -23.55 -10.14 13.31
N GLU A 227 -23.03 -10.36 14.53
CA GLU A 227 -21.76 -9.80 14.99
C GLU A 227 -20.65 -10.15 13.97
N GLY A 228 -19.98 -9.14 13.45
CA GLY A 228 -18.84 -9.27 12.54
C GLY A 228 -18.96 -8.55 11.20
N TYR A 229 -20.17 -8.20 10.73
CA TYR A 229 -20.39 -7.51 9.45
C TYR A 229 -21.26 -6.24 9.56
N ALA A 230 -21.90 -6.04 10.69
CA ALA A 230 -22.69 -4.84 10.96
C ALA A 230 -22.12 -4.12 12.18
N TYR A 231 -21.82 -2.84 12.07
CA TYR A 231 -21.64 -2.00 13.24
C TYR A 231 -23.01 -1.78 13.86
N SER A 232 -23.26 -2.34 15.03
CA SER A 232 -24.42 -1.97 15.83
C SER A 232 -24.28 -0.49 16.22
N ALA A 233 -25.35 0.26 15.99
CA ALA A 233 -25.38 1.69 16.27
C ALA A 233 -25.73 1.98 17.76
N ASN A 234 -25.22 1.17 18.68
CA ASN A 234 -25.34 1.39 20.13
C ASN A 234 -23.95 1.24 20.75
N GLU A 235 -23.24 2.36 20.78
CA GLU A 235 -22.45 2.91 21.89
C GLU A 235 -21.87 4.24 21.46
#